data_bade771e62af1ee6ed23f61892bc4922
#
_entry.id   bade771e62af1ee6ed23f61892bc4922
#
_cell.length_a   1.000
_cell.length_b   1.000
_cell.length_c   1.000
_cell.angle_alpha   90.00
_cell.angle_beta   90.00
_cell.angle_gamma   90.00
#
_symmetry.space_group_name_H-M   'P 1'
#
loop_
_entity.id
_entity.type
_entity.pdbx_description
1 polymer ?
#
loop_
_entity_poly.entity_id
_entity_poly.type
_entity_poly.pdbx_seq_one_letter_code
_entity_poly.pdbx_strand_id
1 'polypeptide(L)'
;GNYTILNVEAGSYSVTASYIGYQSSTESNVSVKVDLTTPLSFAMQTSAVEGEAVTIVGEKRLIEKSATNSVRSVSSEEIQNSASRSVSGMLDMQAGVNITNGRLSIRGSRAEEVAYTLDGASITDVINTGRDVSAIPEALAEISVESGGFGAHIGGANSGVVRQTLRTGGNEVAGTVRFETGDYGHTDLTATVGVPIGDKVKTFIALRSNHVDD
;
A
#
# COMPACT_ATOMS: atom_id res chain seq x y z
N GLY A 1 -26.24 6.82 13.34
CA GLY A 1 -26.33 5.51 12.67
C GLY A 1 -24.95 4.91 12.46
N ASN A 2 -24.91 3.62 12.19
CA ASN A 2 -23.68 2.91 11.82
C ASN A 2 -23.76 2.52 10.35
N TYR A 3 -22.63 2.50 9.69
CA TYR A 3 -22.50 2.06 8.31
C TYR A 3 -21.26 1.19 8.15
N THR A 4 -21.24 0.37 7.11
CA THR A 4 -20.06 -0.41 6.72
C THR A 4 -20.03 -0.50 5.19
N ILE A 5 -18.90 -0.19 4.60
CA ILE A 5 -18.63 -0.36 3.17
C ILE A 5 -17.61 -1.48 3.05
N LEU A 6 -17.97 -2.55 2.34
CA LEU A 6 -17.15 -3.74 2.18
C LEU A 6 -16.44 -3.73 0.82
N ASN A 7 -15.32 -4.44 0.73
CA ASN A 7 -14.58 -4.68 -0.51
C ASN A 7 -14.11 -3.39 -1.21
N VAL A 8 -13.67 -2.40 -0.43
CA VAL A 8 -13.02 -1.21 -0.97
C VAL A 8 -11.56 -1.54 -1.23
N GLU A 9 -11.09 -1.29 -2.44
CA GLU A 9 -9.69 -1.48 -2.81
C GLU A 9 -8.78 -0.57 -1.98
N ALA A 10 -7.52 -0.98 -1.76
CA ALA A 10 -6.55 -0.11 -1.07
C ALA A 10 -6.29 1.16 -1.87
N GLY A 11 -6.33 2.31 -1.20
CA GLY A 11 -6.16 3.60 -1.86
C GLY A 11 -6.58 4.77 -0.98
N SER A 12 -6.54 5.97 -1.55
CA SER A 12 -7.01 7.20 -0.91
C SER A 12 -8.34 7.64 -1.54
N TYR A 13 -9.34 7.86 -0.70
CA TYR A 13 -10.71 8.15 -1.12
C TYR A 13 -11.22 9.44 -0.51
N SER A 14 -12.20 10.03 -1.19
CA SER A 14 -13.06 11.06 -0.64
C SER A 14 -14.40 10.43 -0.31
N VAL A 15 -14.80 10.49 0.96
CA VAL A 15 -16.04 9.86 1.44
C VAL A 15 -17.02 10.94 1.87
N THR A 16 -18.21 10.92 1.29
CA THR A 16 -19.27 11.89 1.59
C THR A 16 -20.40 11.22 2.32
N ALA A 17 -20.78 11.75 3.47
CA ALA A 17 -21.99 11.40 4.20
C ALA A 17 -23.10 12.40 3.87
N SER A 18 -24.28 11.88 3.52
CA SER A 18 -25.47 12.67 3.21
C SER A 18 -26.69 12.08 3.92
N TYR A 19 -27.50 12.93 4.54
CA TYR A 19 -28.74 12.52 5.20
C TYR A 19 -29.77 13.65 5.13
N ILE A 20 -31.04 13.29 4.98
CA ILE A 20 -32.14 14.25 4.85
C ILE A 20 -32.22 15.14 6.10
N GLY A 21 -32.23 16.46 5.95
CA GLY A 21 -32.26 17.43 7.03
C GLY A 21 -30.90 17.75 7.64
N TYR A 22 -29.81 17.22 7.07
CA TYR A 22 -28.43 17.53 7.49
C TYR A 22 -27.61 18.04 6.32
N GLN A 23 -26.60 18.85 6.64
CA GLN A 23 -25.59 19.24 5.66
C GLN A 23 -24.71 18.05 5.31
N SER A 24 -24.42 17.86 4.02
CA SER A 24 -23.49 16.83 3.58
C SER A 24 -22.09 17.14 4.10
N SER A 25 -21.42 16.12 4.63
CA SER A 25 -20.04 16.22 5.14
C SER A 25 -19.14 15.31 4.32
N THR A 26 -18.03 15.85 3.82
CA THR A 26 -17.04 15.11 3.00
C THR A 26 -15.70 15.09 3.72
N GLU A 27 -15.17 13.89 3.92
CA GLU A 27 -13.81 13.66 4.38
C GLU A 27 -12.95 13.26 3.19
N SER A 28 -11.91 14.04 2.92
CA SER A 28 -10.94 13.78 1.84
C SER A 28 -9.71 13.04 2.39
N ASN A 29 -8.95 12.39 1.49
CA ASN A 29 -7.72 11.65 1.83
C ASN A 29 -7.91 10.52 2.84
N VAL A 30 -9.07 9.86 2.82
CA VAL A 30 -9.33 8.67 3.63
C VAL A 30 -8.52 7.51 3.07
N SER A 31 -7.50 7.08 3.79
CA SER A 31 -6.64 5.97 3.37
C SER A 31 -7.29 4.63 3.74
N VAL A 32 -7.56 3.82 2.75
CA VAL A 32 -7.99 2.42 2.89
C VAL A 32 -6.80 1.52 2.64
N LYS A 33 -6.52 0.62 3.58
CA LYS A 33 -5.41 -0.35 3.53
C LYS A 33 -5.96 -1.76 3.37
N VAL A 34 -5.13 -2.64 2.79
CA VAL A 34 -5.47 -4.06 2.63
C VAL A 34 -5.67 -4.72 3.99
N ASP A 35 -6.71 -5.55 4.09
CA ASP A 35 -7.05 -6.34 5.29
C ASP A 35 -7.27 -5.52 6.58
N LEU A 36 -7.45 -4.20 6.47
CA LEU A 36 -7.72 -3.33 7.59
C LEU A 36 -9.06 -2.59 7.42
N THR A 37 -9.77 -2.42 8.54
CA THR A 37 -10.95 -1.58 8.58
C THR A 37 -10.55 -0.16 8.95
N THR A 38 -10.85 0.81 8.08
CA THR A 38 -10.65 2.23 8.37
C THR A 38 -11.89 2.79 9.08
N PRO A 39 -11.82 3.11 10.39
CA PRO A 39 -12.95 3.72 11.09
C PRO A 39 -13.08 5.18 10.66
N LEU A 40 -14.29 5.58 10.25
CA LEU A 40 -14.60 6.93 9.84
C LEU A 40 -15.93 7.37 10.48
N SER A 41 -15.94 8.54 11.11
CA SER A 41 -17.13 9.08 11.77
C SER A 41 -17.41 10.49 11.27
N PHE A 42 -18.65 10.78 10.92
CA PHE A 42 -19.10 12.08 10.47
C PHE A 42 -19.92 12.77 11.55
N ALA A 43 -19.57 14.00 11.88
CA ALA A 43 -20.36 14.88 12.71
C ALA A 43 -21.18 15.82 11.79
N MET A 44 -22.42 15.41 11.46
CA MET A 44 -23.28 16.18 10.56
C MET A 44 -24.07 17.23 11.32
N GLN A 45 -24.15 18.43 10.77
CA GLN A 45 -24.95 19.53 11.31
C GLN A 45 -26.36 19.54 10.69
N THR A 46 -27.38 19.86 11.47
CA THR A 46 -28.75 20.02 10.95
C THR A 46 -28.81 21.22 10.01
N SER A 47 -29.35 21.00 8.82
CA SER A 47 -29.57 22.08 7.85
C SER A 47 -31.04 22.51 7.89
N ALA A 48 -31.27 23.77 8.15
CA ALA A 48 -32.60 24.39 8.02
C ALA A 48 -32.93 24.76 6.56
N VAL A 49 -31.94 24.70 5.67
CA VAL A 49 -32.02 25.04 4.24
C VAL A 49 -31.16 24.06 3.45
N GLU A 50 -31.65 23.52 2.35
CA GLU A 50 -30.86 22.80 1.36
C GLU A 50 -29.81 23.76 0.79
N GLY A 51 -28.55 23.63 1.19
CA GLY A 51 -27.49 24.48 0.67
C GLY A 51 -26.12 24.03 1.14
N GLU A 52 -25.21 24.00 0.20
CA GLU A 52 -23.76 23.85 0.24
C GLU A 52 -23.17 22.71 1.10
N ALA A 53 -22.49 21.80 0.42
CA ALA A 53 -21.68 20.77 1.03
C ALA A 53 -20.44 21.41 1.71
N VAL A 54 -20.26 21.16 3.00
CA VAL A 54 -19.04 21.55 3.72
C VAL A 54 -18.01 20.47 3.48
N THR A 55 -16.96 20.79 2.72
CA THR A 55 -15.80 19.90 2.55
C THR A 55 -14.85 20.11 3.73
N ILE A 56 -14.77 19.11 4.60
CA ILE A 56 -13.78 19.09 5.67
C ILE A 56 -12.56 18.35 5.12
N VAL A 57 -11.46 19.05 4.94
CA VAL A 57 -10.17 18.41 4.63
C VAL A 57 -9.67 17.76 5.92
N GLY A 58 -9.85 16.45 6.03
CA GLY A 58 -9.35 15.69 7.17
C GLY A 58 -7.83 15.72 7.22
N GLU A 59 -7.25 16.23 8.30
CA GLU A 59 -5.83 16.05 8.55
C GLU A 59 -5.56 14.54 8.78
N LYS A 60 -4.55 14.01 8.09
CA LYS A 60 -4.09 12.63 8.26
C LYS A 60 -3.79 12.38 9.74
N ARG A 61 -4.59 11.56 10.42
CA ARG A 61 -4.33 11.22 11.82
C ARG A 61 -3.02 10.44 11.90
N LEU A 62 -2.03 11.03 12.56
CA LEU A 62 -0.69 10.46 12.75
C LEU A 62 -0.67 9.19 13.62
N ILE A 63 -1.76 8.87 14.33
CA ILE A 63 -1.83 7.75 15.27
C ILE A 63 -3.14 6.99 15.05
N GLU A 64 -3.04 5.77 14.53
CA GLU A 64 -4.14 4.80 14.50
C GLU A 64 -4.25 4.11 15.87
N LYS A 65 -5.16 4.58 16.73
CA LYS A 65 -5.36 4.03 18.09
C LYS A 65 -6.00 2.64 18.11
N SER A 66 -6.50 2.14 16.99
CA SER A 66 -7.24 0.87 16.90
C SER A 66 -6.44 -0.30 16.31
N ALA A 67 -5.20 -0.08 15.91
CA ALA A 67 -4.36 -1.16 15.41
C ALA A 67 -3.88 -2.02 16.59
N THR A 68 -4.39 -3.24 16.71
CA THR A 68 -3.95 -4.25 17.69
C THR A 68 -2.62 -4.89 17.31
N ASN A 69 -2.20 -4.74 16.08
CA ASN A 69 -0.95 -5.23 15.51
C ASN A 69 -0.03 -4.06 15.13
N SER A 70 1.27 -4.32 15.18
CA SER A 70 2.26 -3.34 14.71
C SER A 70 2.45 -3.48 13.20
N VAL A 71 1.56 -2.85 12.43
CA VAL A 71 1.66 -2.78 10.97
C VAL A 71 2.29 -1.44 10.57
N ARG A 72 3.27 -1.51 9.69
CA ARG A 72 3.85 -0.37 8.99
C ARG A 72 3.66 -0.57 7.50
N SER A 73 3.12 0.42 6.83
CA SER A 73 2.87 0.33 5.40
C SER A 73 3.50 1.49 4.64
N VAL A 74 3.95 1.18 3.44
CA VAL A 74 4.43 2.13 2.43
C VAL A 74 3.40 2.11 1.32
N SER A 75 2.71 3.23 1.13
CA SER A 75 1.67 3.37 0.11
C SER A 75 2.26 3.51 -1.30
N SER A 76 1.44 3.36 -2.33
CA SER A 76 1.88 3.52 -3.72
C SER A 76 2.44 4.92 -4.00
N GLU A 77 1.93 5.95 -3.35
CA GLU A 77 2.45 7.31 -3.47
C GLU A 77 3.85 7.43 -2.83
N GLU A 78 4.04 6.86 -1.65
CA GLU A 78 5.34 6.82 -0.98
C GLU A 78 6.35 5.98 -1.76
N ILE A 79 5.93 4.86 -2.37
CA ILE A 79 6.75 4.04 -3.27
C ILE A 79 7.25 4.85 -4.47
N GLN A 80 6.36 5.59 -5.12
CA GLN A 80 6.71 6.40 -6.30
C GLN A 80 7.66 7.55 -5.95
N ASN A 81 7.52 8.15 -4.77
CA ASN A 81 8.32 9.27 -4.29
C ASN A 81 9.57 8.83 -3.49
N SER A 82 9.75 7.51 -3.29
CA SER A 82 10.89 6.98 -2.56
C SER A 82 12.21 7.22 -3.30
N ALA A 83 13.25 7.55 -2.57
CA ALA A 83 14.61 7.58 -3.10
C ALA A 83 15.14 6.17 -3.43
N SER A 84 14.63 5.13 -2.76
CA SER A 84 14.98 3.75 -3.06
C SER A 84 14.15 3.21 -4.22
N ARG A 85 14.83 2.56 -5.16
CA ARG A 85 14.21 1.91 -6.34
C ARG A 85 14.05 0.40 -6.15
N SER A 86 14.16 -0.09 -4.94
CA SER A 86 13.97 -1.51 -4.62
C SER A 86 13.06 -1.71 -3.42
N VAL A 87 12.28 -2.78 -3.45
CA VAL A 87 11.44 -3.18 -2.31
C VAL A 87 12.26 -3.36 -1.04
N SER A 88 13.45 -3.96 -1.15
CA SER A 88 14.34 -4.14 0.00
C SER A 88 14.79 -2.82 0.60
N GLY A 89 15.21 -1.86 -0.23
CA GLY A 89 15.64 -0.55 0.26
C GLY A 89 14.49 0.24 0.91
N MET A 90 13.25 0.10 0.43
CA MET A 90 12.08 0.72 1.06
C MET A 90 11.76 0.06 2.40
N LEU A 91 11.93 -1.25 2.50
CA LEU A 91 11.75 -2.01 3.74
C LEU A 91 12.81 -1.66 4.78
N ASP A 92 14.07 -1.47 4.38
CA ASP A 92 15.17 -1.10 5.28
C ASP A 92 14.97 0.27 5.93
N MET A 93 14.23 1.16 5.27
CA MET A 93 13.85 2.45 5.87
C MET A 93 12.76 2.33 6.95
N GLN A 94 12.13 1.16 7.11
CA GLN A 94 11.09 0.97 8.11
C GLN A 94 11.67 0.68 9.48
N ALA A 95 11.18 1.37 10.51
CA ALA A 95 11.66 1.16 11.87
C ALA A 95 11.45 -0.28 12.35
N GLY A 96 12.51 -0.90 12.83
CA GLY A 96 12.51 -2.29 13.31
C GLY A 96 12.76 -3.32 12.21
N VAL A 97 12.98 -2.90 10.98
CA VAL A 97 13.46 -3.74 9.88
C VAL A 97 14.95 -3.51 9.71
N ASN A 98 15.70 -4.57 9.45
CA ASN A 98 17.12 -4.52 9.14
C ASN A 98 17.42 -5.50 8.01
N ILE A 99 18.20 -5.07 7.03
CA ILE A 99 18.63 -5.91 5.91
C ILE A 99 20.15 -6.03 5.94
N THR A 100 20.62 -7.23 6.19
CA THR A 100 22.06 -7.54 6.21
C THR A 100 22.35 -8.66 5.20
N ASN A 101 23.28 -8.42 4.28
CA ASN A 101 23.62 -9.37 3.21
C ASN A 101 22.39 -9.85 2.39
N GLY A 102 21.46 -8.93 2.11
CA GLY A 102 20.23 -9.23 1.37
C GLY A 102 19.15 -9.98 2.17
N ARG A 103 19.40 -10.29 3.44
CA ARG A 103 18.47 -10.98 4.34
C ARG A 103 17.77 -9.99 5.26
N LEU A 104 16.44 -10.02 5.25
CA LEU A 104 15.63 -9.15 6.09
C LEU A 104 15.35 -9.79 7.44
N SER A 105 15.52 -9.02 8.49
CA SER A 105 15.11 -9.38 9.85
C SER A 105 14.18 -8.31 10.43
N ILE A 106 13.24 -8.72 11.28
CA ILE A 106 12.30 -7.83 11.94
C ILE A 106 12.57 -7.91 13.44
N ARG A 107 12.84 -6.74 14.06
CA ARG A 107 13.14 -6.63 15.51
C ARG A 107 14.27 -7.55 16.00
N GLY A 108 15.27 -7.76 15.17
CA GLY A 108 16.43 -8.61 15.51
C GLY A 108 16.17 -10.12 15.42
N SER A 109 15.08 -10.52 14.77
CA SER A 109 14.78 -11.92 14.48
C SER A 109 15.74 -12.52 13.44
N ARG A 110 15.57 -13.80 13.18
CA ARG A 110 16.24 -14.48 12.07
C ARG A 110 15.46 -14.25 10.77
N ALA A 111 16.15 -14.21 9.65
CA ALA A 111 15.51 -14.03 8.34
C ALA A 111 14.54 -15.17 7.99
N GLU A 112 14.82 -16.38 8.49
CA GLU A 112 13.99 -17.59 8.31
C GLU A 112 12.62 -17.48 9.01
N GLU A 113 12.47 -16.52 9.92
CA GLU A 113 11.26 -16.31 10.71
C GLU A 113 10.31 -15.30 10.08
N VAL A 114 10.69 -14.72 8.93
CA VAL A 114 9.90 -13.74 8.19
C VAL A 114 9.20 -14.42 7.02
N ALA A 115 7.88 -14.29 6.95
CA ALA A 115 7.11 -14.74 5.80
C ALA A 115 6.90 -13.59 4.80
N TYR A 116 6.82 -13.94 3.52
CA TYR A 116 6.56 -13.00 2.43
C TYR A 116 5.31 -13.42 1.66
N THR A 117 4.44 -12.46 1.37
CA THR A 117 3.24 -12.70 0.56
C THR A 117 3.11 -11.66 -0.56
N LEU A 118 2.55 -12.08 -1.69
CA LEU A 118 2.15 -11.24 -2.81
C LEU A 118 0.69 -11.52 -3.11
N ASP A 119 -0.18 -10.52 -2.95
CA ASP A 119 -1.65 -10.64 -3.04
C ASP A 119 -2.20 -11.86 -2.26
N GLY A 120 -1.66 -12.07 -1.06
CA GLY A 120 -2.04 -13.19 -0.19
C GLY A 120 -1.40 -14.54 -0.52
N ALA A 121 -0.78 -14.71 -1.69
CA ALA A 121 -0.02 -15.91 -2.02
C ALA A 121 1.35 -15.87 -1.34
N SER A 122 1.78 -16.99 -0.75
CA SER A 122 3.13 -17.09 -0.17
C SER A 122 4.19 -17.08 -1.26
N ILE A 123 5.17 -16.19 -1.11
CA ILE A 123 6.37 -16.09 -1.96
C ILE A 123 7.65 -16.26 -1.11
N THR A 124 7.54 -16.93 0.03
CA THR A 124 8.68 -17.19 0.91
C THR A 124 9.54 -18.31 0.32
N ASP A 125 10.80 -18.02 0.05
CA ASP A 125 11.79 -19.03 -0.31
C ASP A 125 12.23 -19.77 0.97
N VAL A 126 11.81 -21.02 1.09
CA VAL A 126 12.11 -21.88 2.26
C VAL A 126 13.54 -22.42 2.24
N ILE A 127 14.21 -22.36 1.10
CA ILE A 127 15.56 -22.92 0.93
C ILE A 127 16.62 -21.87 1.19
N ASN A 128 16.49 -20.71 0.54
CA ASN A 128 17.49 -19.63 0.62
C ASN A 128 17.12 -18.54 1.63
N THR A 129 15.99 -18.67 2.30
CA THR A 129 15.46 -17.71 3.29
C THR A 129 15.34 -16.29 2.74
N GLY A 130 14.17 -15.97 2.24
CA GLY A 130 13.91 -14.67 1.63
C GLY A 130 12.66 -14.67 0.80
N ARG A 131 12.71 -13.95 -0.33
CA ARG A 131 11.65 -13.89 -1.32
C ARG A 131 12.04 -14.68 -2.56
N ASP A 132 11.17 -15.56 -3.00
CA ASP A 132 11.36 -16.31 -4.25
C ASP A 132 11.09 -15.40 -5.47
N VAL A 133 10.12 -14.50 -5.34
CA VAL A 133 9.74 -13.54 -6.38
C VAL A 133 9.82 -12.12 -5.85
N SER A 134 10.33 -11.20 -6.65
CA SER A 134 10.34 -9.77 -6.35
C SER A 134 9.52 -9.02 -7.39
N ALA A 135 8.42 -8.42 -6.96
CA ALA A 135 7.70 -7.47 -7.81
C ALA A 135 8.52 -6.18 -7.96
N ILE A 136 8.41 -5.53 -9.12
CA ILE A 136 8.95 -4.19 -9.29
C ILE A 136 8.14 -3.21 -8.43
N PRO A 137 8.77 -2.24 -7.76
CA PRO A 137 8.06 -1.35 -6.83
C PRO A 137 6.87 -0.64 -7.46
N GLU A 138 6.98 -0.23 -8.70
CA GLU A 138 5.95 0.49 -9.44
C GLU A 138 4.70 -0.37 -9.73
N ALA A 139 4.81 -1.70 -9.64
CA ALA A 139 3.68 -2.62 -9.73
C ALA A 139 2.92 -2.76 -8.40
N LEU A 140 3.46 -2.22 -7.29
CA LEU A 140 2.88 -2.37 -5.97
C LEU A 140 1.95 -1.21 -5.61
N ALA A 141 0.79 -1.56 -5.08
CA ALA A 141 -0.14 -0.63 -4.44
C ALA A 141 0.31 -0.31 -3.00
N GLU A 142 0.82 -1.33 -2.31
CA GLU A 142 1.24 -1.20 -0.93
C GLU A 142 2.30 -2.26 -0.59
N ILE A 143 3.23 -1.88 0.26
CA ILE A 143 4.14 -2.80 0.96
C ILE A 143 3.87 -2.63 2.44
N SER A 144 3.50 -3.70 3.15
CA SER A 144 3.31 -3.63 4.59
C SER A 144 4.19 -4.63 5.34
N VAL A 145 4.67 -4.19 6.51
CA VAL A 145 5.43 -5.01 7.46
C VAL A 145 4.60 -5.15 8.72
N GLU A 146 4.21 -6.36 9.02
CA GLU A 146 3.47 -6.72 10.22
C GLU A 146 4.40 -7.46 11.18
N SER A 147 4.71 -6.84 12.31
CA SER A 147 5.67 -7.37 13.28
C SER A 147 4.96 -7.85 14.56
N GLY A 148 4.13 -8.88 14.40
CA GLY A 148 3.33 -9.49 15.46
C GLY A 148 1.84 -9.21 15.32
N GLY A 149 1.01 -10.08 15.89
CA GLY A 149 -0.45 -10.00 15.80
C GLY A 149 -1.03 -10.41 14.44
N PHE A 150 -0.23 -11.03 13.57
CA PHE A 150 -0.69 -11.54 12.28
C PHE A 150 -1.60 -12.76 12.46
N GLY A 151 -2.52 -12.93 11.50
CA GLY A 151 -3.53 -13.98 11.57
C GLY A 151 -2.94 -15.39 11.50
N ALA A 152 -3.57 -16.34 12.17
CA ALA A 152 -3.13 -17.75 12.23
C ALA A 152 -3.11 -18.46 10.86
N HIS A 153 -3.71 -17.86 9.83
CA HIS A 153 -3.68 -18.38 8.47
C HIS A 153 -2.31 -18.19 7.78
N ILE A 154 -1.45 -17.35 8.35
CA ILE A 154 -0.09 -17.15 7.85
C ILE A 154 0.82 -18.16 8.55
N GLY A 155 1.12 -19.25 7.85
CA GLY A 155 2.08 -20.25 8.30
C GLY A 155 3.53 -19.80 8.08
N GLY A 156 4.46 -20.32 8.90
CA GLY A 156 5.90 -20.11 8.71
C GLY A 156 6.44 -18.74 9.13
N ALA A 157 5.60 -17.86 9.68
CA ALA A 157 6.03 -16.59 10.24
C ALA A 157 6.10 -16.65 11.78
N ASN A 158 7.27 -16.40 12.35
CA ASN A 158 7.45 -16.31 13.80
C ASN A 158 7.73 -14.87 14.26
N SER A 159 8.37 -14.06 13.42
CA SER A 159 8.77 -12.70 13.77
C SER A 159 7.98 -11.62 13.03
N GLY A 160 7.52 -11.91 11.83
CA GLY A 160 6.73 -10.96 11.07
C GLY A 160 6.41 -11.42 9.65
N VAL A 161 5.58 -10.61 9.01
CA VAL A 161 5.12 -10.82 7.64
C VAL A 161 5.36 -9.58 6.81
N VAL A 162 5.96 -9.74 5.65
CA VAL A 162 6.05 -8.71 4.62
C VAL A 162 4.99 -9.01 3.58
N ARG A 163 4.00 -8.13 3.47
CA ARG A 163 2.94 -8.24 2.47
C ARG A 163 3.19 -7.26 1.35
N GLN A 164 3.06 -7.74 0.14
CA GLN A 164 3.11 -6.94 -1.07
C GLN A 164 1.76 -7.07 -1.77
N THR A 165 1.15 -5.95 -2.10
CA THR A 165 -0.12 -5.90 -2.83
C THR A 165 0.09 -5.25 -4.17
N LEU A 166 -0.34 -5.91 -5.23
CA LEU A 166 -0.22 -5.41 -6.59
C LEU A 166 -1.23 -4.29 -6.87
N ARG A 167 -0.88 -3.40 -7.77
CA ARG A 167 -1.79 -2.38 -8.28
C ARG A 167 -2.79 -2.99 -9.25
N THR A 168 -4.02 -2.54 -9.14
CA THR A 168 -5.06 -2.78 -10.13
C THR A 168 -5.20 -1.58 -11.05
N GLY A 169 -5.72 -1.77 -12.26
CA GLY A 169 -6.07 -0.68 -13.16
C GLY A 169 -7.22 0.16 -12.60
N GLY A 170 -7.25 1.43 -12.96
CA GLY A 170 -8.35 2.34 -12.64
C GLY A 170 -9.53 2.22 -13.59
N ASN A 171 -10.51 3.13 -13.45
CA ASN A 171 -11.65 3.25 -14.36
C ASN A 171 -11.31 4.05 -15.64
N GLU A 172 -10.15 4.69 -15.66
CA GLU A 172 -9.64 5.48 -16.77
C GLU A 172 -8.27 4.98 -17.18
N VAL A 173 -7.92 5.21 -18.45
CA VAL A 173 -6.57 4.90 -18.94
C VAL A 173 -5.60 5.89 -18.32
N ALA A 174 -4.67 5.40 -17.55
CA ALA A 174 -3.62 6.20 -16.93
C ALA A 174 -2.28 5.46 -17.01
N GLY A 175 -1.20 6.20 -17.16
CA GLY A 175 0.12 5.61 -17.21
C GLY A 175 1.22 6.62 -16.92
N THR A 176 2.40 6.12 -16.59
CA THR A 176 3.60 6.91 -16.35
C THR A 176 4.78 6.30 -17.06
N VAL A 177 5.66 7.15 -17.56
CA VAL A 177 6.97 6.75 -18.04
C VAL A 177 8.00 7.58 -17.26
N ARG A 178 8.97 6.89 -16.69
CA ARG A 178 10.08 7.50 -15.97
C ARG A 178 11.39 7.03 -16.60
N PHE A 179 12.27 7.97 -16.84
CA PHE A 179 13.63 7.71 -17.29
C PHE A 179 14.60 8.38 -16.34
N GLU A 180 15.53 7.62 -15.79
CA GLU A 180 16.57 8.10 -14.87
C GLU A 180 17.94 7.72 -15.41
N THR A 181 18.91 8.63 -15.27
CA THR A 181 20.31 8.40 -15.57
C THR A 181 21.15 8.77 -14.35
N GLY A 182 22.23 8.07 -14.17
CA GLY A 182 23.14 8.27 -13.05
C GLY A 182 24.61 8.06 -13.45
N ASP A 183 25.46 8.12 -12.46
CA ASP A 183 26.88 7.83 -12.62
C ASP A 183 27.10 6.37 -13.03
N TYR A 184 28.27 6.08 -13.60
CA TYR A 184 28.67 4.73 -14.07
C TYR A 184 27.72 4.14 -15.14
N GLY A 185 27.22 4.96 -16.07
CA GLY A 185 26.33 4.50 -17.15
C GLY A 185 24.98 3.98 -16.65
N HIS A 186 24.61 4.24 -15.38
CA HIS A 186 23.34 3.81 -14.84
C HIS A 186 22.17 4.41 -15.63
N THR A 187 21.31 3.55 -16.14
CA THR A 187 20.04 3.94 -16.79
C THR A 187 18.91 3.08 -16.27
N ASP A 188 17.80 3.72 -15.91
CA ASP A 188 16.59 3.07 -15.45
C ASP A 188 15.40 3.62 -16.25
N LEU A 189 14.70 2.74 -16.95
CA LEU A 189 13.48 3.05 -17.66
C LEU A 189 12.32 2.26 -17.05
N THR A 190 11.35 2.97 -16.53
CA THR A 190 10.13 2.39 -16.00
C THR A 190 8.93 2.90 -16.75
N ALA A 191 8.03 2.02 -17.14
CA ALA A 191 6.76 2.35 -17.76
C ALA A 191 5.62 1.60 -17.06
N THR A 192 4.54 2.31 -16.76
CA THR A 192 3.33 1.72 -16.19
C THR A 192 2.12 2.17 -16.98
N VAL A 193 1.14 1.29 -17.14
CA VAL A 193 -0.15 1.62 -17.75
C VAL A 193 -1.27 0.84 -17.08
N GLY A 194 -2.33 1.52 -16.72
CA GLY A 194 -3.59 0.96 -16.29
C GLY A 194 -4.64 1.15 -17.38
N VAL A 195 -5.32 0.09 -17.78
CA VAL A 195 -6.33 0.12 -18.83
C VAL A 195 -7.59 -0.62 -18.38
N PRO A 196 -8.77 0.04 -18.33
CA PRO A 196 -10.03 -0.65 -18.16
C PRO A 196 -10.41 -1.37 -19.47
N ILE A 197 -10.83 -2.63 -19.35
CA ILE A 197 -11.37 -3.42 -20.47
C ILE A 197 -12.86 -3.64 -20.21
N GLY A 198 -13.69 -2.75 -20.74
CA GLY A 198 -15.12 -2.69 -20.40
C GLY A 198 -15.33 -2.30 -18.92
N ASP A 199 -16.50 -2.63 -18.38
CA ASP A 199 -16.90 -2.19 -17.03
C ASP A 199 -16.41 -3.14 -15.90
N LYS A 200 -15.89 -4.31 -16.25
CA LYS A 200 -15.63 -5.39 -15.29
C LYS A 200 -14.17 -5.78 -15.13
N VAL A 201 -13.34 -5.50 -16.13
CA VAL A 201 -11.93 -5.91 -16.12
C VAL A 201 -11.03 -4.69 -16.08
N LYS A 202 -10.18 -4.65 -15.08
CA LYS A 202 -9.17 -3.60 -14.92
C LYS A 202 -7.80 -4.25 -15.02
N THR A 203 -6.97 -3.75 -15.92
CA THR A 203 -5.61 -4.26 -16.12
C THR A 203 -4.59 -3.23 -15.71
N PHE A 204 -3.49 -3.71 -15.14
CA PHE A 204 -2.32 -2.90 -14.85
C PHE A 204 -1.07 -3.62 -15.33
N ILE A 205 -0.23 -2.91 -16.07
CA ILE A 205 1.04 -3.40 -16.59
C ILE A 205 2.14 -2.48 -16.11
N ALA A 206 3.20 -3.06 -15.61
CA ALA A 206 4.40 -2.34 -15.22
C ALA A 206 5.63 -3.03 -15.81
N LEU A 207 6.50 -2.25 -16.42
CA LEU A 207 7.74 -2.69 -17.07
C LEU A 207 8.89 -1.87 -16.51
N ARG A 208 10.02 -2.51 -16.25
CA ARG A 208 11.26 -1.85 -15.86
C ARG A 208 12.46 -2.46 -16.55
N SER A 209 13.33 -1.60 -17.04
CA SER A 209 14.64 -1.96 -17.57
C SER A 209 15.68 -1.15 -16.82
N ASN A 210 16.62 -1.83 -16.20
CA ASN A 210 17.75 -1.24 -15.49
C ASN A 210 19.05 -1.72 -16.12
N HIS A 211 19.95 -0.80 -16.40
CA HIS A 211 21.27 -1.07 -16.93
C HIS A 211 22.32 -0.29 -16.16
N VAL A 212 23.42 -0.92 -15.85
CA VAL A 212 24.61 -0.32 -15.22
C VAL A 212 25.81 -0.80 -16.00
N ASP A 213 26.68 0.10 -16.41
CA ASP A 213 27.95 -0.27 -17.02
C ASP A 213 28.91 -0.78 -15.93
N ASP A 214 29.49 -1.96 -16.14
CA ASP A 214 30.49 -2.57 -15.25
C ASP A 214 31.88 -1.92 -15.45
#